data_4b3da928db2e9fde174cf054112a2e17
#
_entry.id   4b3da928db2e9fde174cf054112a2e17
#
_cell.length_a   1.000
_cell.length_b   1.000
_cell.length_c   1.000
_cell.angle_alpha   90.00
_cell.angle_beta   90.00
_cell.angle_gamma   90.00
#
_symmetry.space_group_name_H-M   'P 1'
#
loop_
_entity.id
_entity.type
_entity.pdbx_description
1 polymer ?
#
loop_
_entity_poly.entity_id
_entity_poly.type
_entity_poly.pdbx_seq_one_letter_code
_entity_poly.pdbx_strand_id
1 'polypeptide(L)'
;MEKVRRITSFSVDHDFIVPGIYVSRIDGDVTTYDLRTRRPNADDFMDNLTMHSLEHMFATYVRNSEIADDVLYFGPMGCRTGFYLLVRNADNARVLEVVKSVLSKIANEATEMFGAERKECGNYRELSLDAAKAESARYLSELCAREQTFIYPTE
;
A
#
# COMPACT_ATOMS: atom_id res chain seq x y z
N MET A 1 -23.30 -24.46 18.25
CA MET A 1 -22.79 -23.12 17.98
C MET A 1 -21.93 -23.15 16.72
N GLU A 2 -22.22 -22.33 15.77
CA GLU A 2 -21.45 -22.29 14.51
C GLU A 2 -20.05 -21.70 14.76
N LYS A 3 -19.03 -22.38 14.24
CA LYS A 3 -17.64 -21.92 14.41
C LYS A 3 -17.32 -20.80 13.42
N VAL A 4 -16.91 -19.65 13.93
CA VAL A 4 -16.49 -18.51 13.11
C VAL A 4 -15.17 -18.84 12.39
N ARG A 5 -15.14 -18.63 11.07
CA ARG A 5 -13.92 -18.83 10.28
C ARG A 5 -12.97 -17.64 10.41
N ARG A 6 -11.69 -17.91 10.48
CA ARG A 6 -10.67 -16.86 10.45
C ARG A 6 -10.61 -16.24 9.05
N ILE A 7 -10.46 -14.92 9.00
CA ILE A 7 -10.21 -14.23 7.74
C ILE A 7 -8.74 -14.42 7.32
N THR A 8 -8.47 -14.31 6.02
CA THR A 8 -7.16 -14.58 5.43
C THR A 8 -6.05 -13.74 6.08
N SER A 9 -6.30 -12.46 6.35
CA SER A 9 -5.31 -11.57 6.95
C SER A 9 -4.86 -11.98 8.35
N PHE A 10 -5.66 -12.76 9.07
CA PHE A 10 -5.28 -13.26 10.41
C PHE A 10 -4.52 -14.58 10.35
N SER A 11 -4.43 -15.19 9.16
CA SER A 11 -3.75 -16.48 8.96
C SER A 11 -2.26 -16.34 8.67
N VAL A 12 -1.79 -15.13 8.37
CA VAL A 12 -0.38 -14.81 8.14
C VAL A 12 0.28 -14.54 9.49
N ASP A 13 1.47 -15.10 9.71
CA ASP A 13 2.23 -14.81 10.92
C ASP A 13 2.92 -13.45 10.81
N HIS A 14 2.37 -12.46 11.50
CA HIS A 14 2.84 -11.09 11.44
C HIS A 14 4.22 -10.88 12.07
N ASP A 15 4.69 -11.82 12.91
CA ASP A 15 6.03 -11.71 13.50
C ASP A 15 7.15 -11.82 12.47
N PHE A 16 6.89 -12.42 11.33
CA PHE A 16 7.87 -12.59 10.26
C PHE A 16 7.74 -11.59 9.11
N ILE A 17 6.68 -10.80 9.07
CA ILE A 17 6.48 -9.84 7.97
C ILE A 17 7.47 -8.69 8.10
N VAL A 18 8.16 -8.42 6.99
CA VAL A 18 9.05 -7.26 6.84
C VAL A 18 8.50 -6.34 5.75
N PRO A 19 8.91 -5.06 5.69
CA PRO A 19 8.49 -4.19 4.59
C PRO A 19 8.75 -4.84 3.23
N GLY A 20 7.77 -4.77 2.36
CA GLY A 20 7.81 -5.41 1.05
C GLY A 20 6.45 -5.38 0.36
N ILE A 21 6.30 -6.21 -0.66
CA ILE A 21 5.04 -6.42 -1.36
C ILE A 21 4.75 -7.92 -1.41
N TYR A 22 3.52 -8.30 -1.04
CA TYR A 22 3.12 -9.70 -0.96
C TYR A 22 1.78 -9.94 -1.63
N VAL A 23 1.58 -11.13 -2.16
CA VAL A 23 0.25 -11.57 -2.57
C VAL A 23 -0.47 -12.07 -1.32
N SER A 24 -1.51 -11.33 -0.91
CA SER A 24 -2.32 -11.69 0.25
C SER A 24 -3.31 -12.79 -0.10
N ARG A 25 -4.03 -12.62 -1.22
CA ARG A 25 -4.97 -13.63 -1.73
C ARG A 25 -5.29 -13.38 -3.20
N ILE A 26 -5.80 -14.42 -3.84
CA ILE A 26 -6.29 -14.36 -5.22
C ILE A 26 -7.75 -14.81 -5.23
N ASP A 27 -8.62 -14.01 -5.82
CA ASP A 27 -10.04 -14.30 -5.97
C ASP A 27 -10.42 -14.16 -7.46
N GLY A 28 -10.49 -15.29 -8.16
CA GLY A 28 -10.72 -15.31 -9.59
C GLY A 28 -9.60 -14.57 -10.34
N ASP A 29 -9.94 -13.50 -11.03
CA ASP A 29 -8.98 -12.67 -11.78
C ASP A 29 -8.41 -11.50 -10.95
N VAL A 30 -8.79 -11.38 -9.66
CA VAL A 30 -8.38 -10.30 -8.79
C VAL A 30 -7.31 -10.77 -7.80
N THR A 31 -6.18 -10.09 -7.78
CA THR A 31 -5.13 -10.28 -6.78
C THR A 31 -5.16 -9.14 -5.76
N THR A 32 -5.16 -9.48 -4.48
CA THR A 32 -4.98 -8.54 -3.40
C THR A 32 -3.52 -8.53 -2.98
N TYR A 33 -2.86 -7.39 -3.19
CA TYR A 33 -1.48 -7.19 -2.75
C TYR A 33 -1.45 -6.53 -1.38
N ASP A 34 -0.57 -7.04 -0.53
CA ASP A 34 -0.20 -6.44 0.74
C ASP A 34 1.03 -5.55 0.49
N LEU A 35 0.84 -4.25 0.50
CA LEU A 35 1.92 -3.27 0.41
C LEU A 35 2.34 -2.91 1.82
N ARG A 36 3.29 -3.68 2.36
CA ARG A 36 3.73 -3.53 3.74
C ARG A 36 4.82 -2.48 3.84
N THR A 37 4.49 -1.32 4.40
CA THR A 37 5.39 -0.17 4.49
C THR A 37 6.20 -0.15 5.78
N ARG A 38 5.67 -0.77 6.83
CA ARG A 38 6.26 -0.79 8.17
C ARG A 38 6.29 -2.20 8.72
N ARG A 39 7.20 -2.48 9.64
CA ARG A 39 7.30 -3.78 10.29
C ARG A 39 6.19 -3.93 11.34
N PRO A 40 5.34 -4.98 11.27
CA PRO A 40 4.30 -5.20 12.27
C PRO A 40 4.87 -5.44 13.66
N ASN A 41 4.17 -4.93 14.68
CA ASN A 41 4.48 -5.16 16.10
C ASN A 41 5.91 -4.77 16.54
N ALA A 42 6.50 -3.79 15.86
CA ALA A 42 7.85 -3.30 16.14
C ALA A 42 7.85 -1.82 16.61
N ASP A 43 6.71 -1.35 17.13
CA ASP A 43 6.49 0.07 17.46
C ASP A 43 6.78 1.00 16.26
N ASP A 44 6.62 0.46 15.05
CA ASP A 44 6.86 1.16 13.79
C ASP A 44 5.58 1.15 12.95
N PHE A 45 4.83 2.23 13.05
CA PHE A 45 3.58 2.39 12.30
C PHE A 45 3.44 3.84 11.84
N MET A 46 2.70 4.03 10.76
CA MET A 46 2.40 5.37 10.25
C MET A 46 1.45 6.11 11.19
N ASP A 47 1.69 7.41 11.40
CA ASP A 47 0.65 8.23 12.00
C ASP A 47 -0.51 8.40 10.99
N ASN A 48 -1.66 8.85 11.49
CA ASN A 48 -2.84 8.98 10.65
C ASN A 48 -2.64 9.99 9.51
N LEU A 49 -1.90 11.06 9.76
CA LEU A 49 -1.59 12.07 8.76
C LEU A 49 -0.80 11.45 7.58
N THR A 50 0.25 10.71 7.88
CA THR A 50 1.10 10.05 6.87
C THR A 50 0.31 9.02 6.08
N MET A 51 -0.43 8.16 6.76
CA MET A 51 -1.23 7.11 6.15
C MET A 51 -2.29 7.68 5.20
N HIS A 52 -3.05 8.66 5.67
CA HIS A 52 -4.09 9.32 4.88
C HIS A 52 -3.52 10.04 3.66
N SER A 53 -2.39 10.72 3.85
CA SER A 53 -1.72 11.45 2.78
C SER A 53 -1.17 10.53 1.70
N LEU A 54 -0.53 9.43 2.08
CA LEU A 54 -0.03 8.45 1.12
C LEU A 54 -1.18 7.76 0.39
N GLU A 55 -2.28 7.46 1.06
CA GLU A 55 -3.47 6.91 0.43
C GLU A 55 -3.94 7.78 -0.73
N HIS A 56 -4.13 9.09 -0.52
CA HIS A 56 -4.57 10.01 -1.56
C HIS A 56 -3.61 10.09 -2.73
N MET A 57 -2.33 10.24 -2.43
CA MET A 57 -1.31 10.39 -3.47
C MET A 57 -1.13 9.11 -4.27
N PHE A 58 -1.00 7.98 -3.60
CA PHE A 58 -0.80 6.70 -4.27
C PHE A 58 -2.04 6.28 -5.08
N ALA A 59 -3.23 6.40 -4.49
CA ALA A 59 -4.48 6.05 -5.18
C ALA A 59 -4.64 6.84 -6.48
N THR A 60 -4.30 8.12 -6.47
CA THR A 60 -4.40 8.97 -7.65
C THR A 60 -3.38 8.56 -8.71
N TYR A 61 -2.11 8.41 -8.34
CA TYR A 61 -1.08 8.06 -9.31
C TYR A 61 -1.25 6.65 -9.89
N VAL A 62 -1.63 5.67 -9.07
CA VAL A 62 -1.82 4.29 -9.57
C VAL A 62 -2.98 4.20 -10.56
N ARG A 63 -4.02 5.01 -10.36
CA ARG A 63 -5.16 5.09 -11.28
C ARG A 63 -4.86 5.91 -12.54
N ASN A 64 -3.68 6.48 -12.64
CA ASN A 64 -3.15 7.15 -13.83
C ASN A 64 -1.92 6.42 -14.38
N SER A 65 -1.68 5.20 -13.95
CA SER A 65 -0.57 4.36 -14.38
C SER A 65 -0.96 3.44 -15.54
N GLU A 66 -0.01 2.66 -16.02
CA GLU A 66 -0.25 1.69 -17.08
C GLU A 66 -1.18 0.53 -16.68
N ILE A 67 -1.43 0.33 -15.37
CA ILE A 67 -2.40 -0.67 -14.87
C ILE A 67 -3.72 -0.03 -14.42
N ALA A 68 -3.95 1.24 -14.72
CA ALA A 68 -5.09 2.02 -14.24
C ALA A 68 -6.43 1.30 -14.40
N ASP A 69 -6.67 0.69 -15.56
CA ASP A 69 -7.94 0.02 -15.87
C ASP A 69 -8.17 -1.25 -15.05
N ASP A 70 -7.12 -1.81 -14.49
CA ASP A 70 -7.15 -3.04 -13.70
C ASP A 70 -7.12 -2.80 -12.19
N VAL A 71 -6.92 -1.56 -11.74
CA VAL A 71 -6.90 -1.21 -10.32
C VAL A 71 -8.33 -1.08 -9.80
N LEU A 72 -8.69 -1.91 -8.83
CA LEU A 72 -10.02 -1.91 -8.23
C LEU A 72 -10.10 -1.11 -6.94
N TYR A 73 -9.04 -1.15 -6.13
CA TYR A 73 -9.04 -0.51 -4.81
C TYR A 73 -7.62 -0.34 -4.29
N PHE A 74 -7.41 0.75 -3.56
CA PHE A 74 -6.22 0.98 -2.74
C PHE A 74 -6.67 1.63 -1.43
N GLY A 75 -6.24 1.07 -0.30
CA GLY A 75 -6.61 1.62 0.99
C GLY A 75 -5.74 1.10 2.13
N PRO A 76 -5.70 1.83 3.26
CA PRO A 76 -4.86 1.48 4.38
C PRO A 76 -5.40 0.35 5.23
N MET A 77 -4.48 -0.35 5.90
CA MET A 77 -4.81 -1.31 6.94
C MET A 77 -5.00 -0.59 8.27
N GLY A 78 -5.93 -1.07 9.09
CA GLY A 78 -6.21 -0.50 10.40
C GLY A 78 -5.01 -0.49 11.36
N CYS A 79 -4.06 -1.39 11.19
CA CYS A 79 -2.83 -1.45 12.00
C CYS A 79 -1.81 -0.37 11.64
N ARG A 80 -2.02 0.35 10.54
CA ARG A 80 -1.14 1.43 10.05
C ARG A 80 0.28 0.97 9.69
N THR A 81 0.42 -0.30 9.29
CA THR A 81 1.71 -0.84 8.83
C THR A 81 1.73 -1.15 7.33
N GLY A 82 0.63 -0.94 6.64
CA GLY A 82 0.57 -1.19 5.21
C GLY A 82 -0.76 -0.81 4.57
N PHE A 83 -0.85 -1.13 3.29
CA PHE A 83 -2.01 -0.88 2.43
C PHE A 83 -2.38 -2.14 1.66
N TYR A 84 -3.63 -2.21 1.22
CA TYR A 84 -4.07 -3.20 0.25
C TYR A 84 -4.24 -2.56 -1.13
N LEU A 85 -3.74 -3.24 -2.15
CA LEU A 85 -3.94 -2.88 -3.55
C LEU A 85 -4.59 -4.07 -4.26
N LEU A 86 -5.76 -3.87 -4.84
CA LEU A 86 -6.49 -4.89 -5.57
C LEU A 86 -6.36 -4.64 -7.08
N VAL A 87 -5.86 -5.63 -7.80
CA VAL A 87 -5.57 -5.53 -9.24
C VAL A 87 -6.18 -6.72 -9.97
N ARG A 88 -6.90 -6.43 -11.07
CA ARG A 88 -7.45 -7.45 -11.97
C ARG A 88 -6.36 -7.87 -12.97
N ASN A 89 -6.35 -9.17 -13.31
CA ASN A 89 -5.41 -9.73 -14.28
C ASN A 89 -3.95 -9.36 -14.01
N ALA A 90 -3.56 -9.40 -12.73
CA ALA A 90 -2.27 -8.88 -12.29
C ALA A 90 -1.10 -9.75 -12.74
N ASP A 91 -0.04 -9.08 -13.17
CA ASP A 91 1.29 -9.65 -13.34
C ASP A 91 2.16 -9.07 -12.21
N ASN A 92 2.70 -9.92 -11.34
CA ASN A 92 3.42 -9.49 -10.14
C ASN A 92 4.60 -8.56 -10.45
N ALA A 93 5.41 -8.90 -11.45
CA ALA A 93 6.58 -8.09 -11.84
C ALA A 93 6.15 -6.71 -12.33
N ARG A 94 5.10 -6.66 -13.15
CA ARG A 94 4.56 -5.40 -13.66
C ARG A 94 3.97 -4.54 -12.56
N VAL A 95 3.21 -5.14 -11.64
CA VAL A 95 2.64 -4.43 -10.49
C VAL A 95 3.76 -3.84 -9.64
N LEU A 96 4.82 -4.60 -9.37
CA LEU A 96 5.97 -4.10 -8.60
C LEU A 96 6.62 -2.90 -9.28
N GLU A 97 6.84 -2.96 -10.59
CA GLU A 97 7.40 -1.84 -11.36
C GLU A 97 6.52 -0.59 -11.27
N VAL A 98 5.21 -0.76 -11.40
CA VAL A 98 4.25 0.34 -11.28
C VAL A 98 4.27 0.92 -9.87
N VAL A 99 4.26 0.08 -8.83
CA VAL A 99 4.32 0.53 -7.44
C VAL A 99 5.60 1.35 -7.20
N LYS A 100 6.75 0.86 -7.63
CA LYS A 100 8.02 1.60 -7.52
C LYS A 100 7.99 2.92 -8.28
N SER A 101 7.44 2.93 -9.48
CA SER A 101 7.30 4.14 -10.30
C SER A 101 6.40 5.17 -9.62
N VAL A 102 5.26 4.74 -9.09
CA VAL A 102 4.32 5.62 -8.37
C VAL A 102 4.98 6.23 -7.14
N LEU A 103 5.67 5.42 -6.34
CA LEU A 103 6.39 5.91 -5.15
C LEU A 103 7.47 6.92 -5.52
N SER A 104 8.21 6.67 -6.59
CA SER A 104 9.22 7.59 -7.09
C SER A 104 8.61 8.92 -7.54
N LYS A 105 7.49 8.88 -8.23
CA LYS A 105 6.78 10.10 -8.66
C LYS A 105 6.29 10.92 -7.47
N ILE A 106 5.73 10.27 -6.45
CA ILE A 106 5.31 10.97 -5.23
C ILE A 106 6.51 11.60 -4.55
N ALA A 107 7.58 10.84 -4.34
CA ALA A 107 8.76 11.30 -3.60
C ALA A 107 9.49 12.45 -4.31
N ASN A 108 9.59 12.40 -5.64
CA ASN A 108 10.50 13.26 -6.40
C ASN A 108 9.81 14.30 -7.28
N GLU A 109 8.56 14.07 -7.70
CA GLU A 109 7.90 14.90 -8.70
C GLU A 109 6.62 15.60 -8.19
N ALA A 110 5.96 15.07 -7.16
CA ALA A 110 4.70 15.61 -6.69
C ALA A 110 4.89 17.03 -6.10
N THR A 111 4.03 17.96 -6.52
CA THR A 111 4.06 19.35 -6.11
C THR A 111 2.76 19.83 -5.45
N GLU A 112 1.71 19.01 -5.48
CA GLU A 112 0.43 19.34 -4.86
C GLU A 112 -0.20 18.10 -4.20
N MET A 113 -0.97 18.34 -3.15
CA MET A 113 -1.73 17.31 -2.46
C MET A 113 -3.06 17.09 -3.17
N PHE A 114 -3.32 15.84 -3.60
CA PHE A 114 -4.57 15.49 -4.25
C PHE A 114 -5.70 15.25 -3.24
N GLY A 115 -6.92 15.64 -3.61
CA GLY A 115 -8.09 15.42 -2.78
C GLY A 115 -8.10 16.23 -1.49
N ALA A 116 -7.45 17.40 -1.48
CA ALA A 116 -7.23 18.20 -0.28
C ALA A 116 -8.31 19.24 -0.01
N GLU A 117 -9.35 19.26 -0.82
CA GLU A 117 -10.47 20.18 -0.60
C GLU A 117 -11.57 19.53 0.23
N ARG A 118 -12.28 20.36 0.98
CA ARG A 118 -13.38 19.90 1.83
C ARG A 118 -14.43 19.06 1.09
N LYS A 119 -14.73 19.42 -0.15
CA LYS A 119 -15.71 18.69 -0.98
C LYS A 119 -15.21 17.34 -1.48
N GLU A 120 -13.90 17.10 -1.42
CA GLU A 120 -13.27 15.90 -1.96
C GLU A 120 -12.98 14.85 -0.91
N CYS A 121 -12.88 15.23 0.36
CA CYS A 121 -12.48 14.34 1.43
C CYS A 121 -13.21 14.65 2.73
N GLY A 122 -13.60 13.61 3.45
CA GLY A 122 -14.29 13.73 4.73
C GLY A 122 -13.43 14.25 5.86
N ASN A 123 -12.11 14.24 5.72
CA ASN A 123 -11.15 14.76 6.70
C ASN A 123 -9.98 15.45 5.99
N TYR A 124 -10.30 16.44 5.20
CA TYR A 124 -9.35 17.10 4.28
C TYR A 124 -8.20 17.83 4.98
N ARG A 125 -8.35 18.14 6.26
CA ARG A 125 -7.31 18.86 7.04
C ARG A 125 -6.17 17.93 7.50
N GLU A 126 -6.40 16.63 7.50
CA GLU A 126 -5.41 15.62 7.90
C GLU A 126 -4.61 15.15 6.67
N LEU A 127 -4.02 16.08 5.95
CA LEU A 127 -3.25 15.79 4.73
C LEU A 127 -1.98 16.64 4.71
N SER A 128 -0.87 16.01 4.31
CA SER A 128 0.43 16.64 4.15
C SER A 128 1.18 16.02 2.97
N LEU A 129 1.49 16.82 1.97
CA LEU A 129 2.30 16.37 0.83
C LEU A 129 3.70 15.94 1.30
N ASP A 130 4.31 16.67 2.21
CA ASP A 130 5.65 16.35 2.72
C ASP A 130 5.66 14.98 3.42
N ALA A 131 4.61 14.66 4.19
CA ALA A 131 4.48 13.36 4.85
C ALA A 131 4.34 12.23 3.81
N ALA A 132 3.54 12.42 2.77
CA ALA A 132 3.38 11.45 1.69
C ALA A 132 4.69 11.22 0.93
N LYS A 133 5.43 12.30 0.64
CA LYS A 133 6.72 12.23 -0.06
C LYS A 133 7.76 11.50 0.77
N ALA A 134 7.85 11.79 2.06
CA ALA A 134 8.81 11.15 2.96
C ALA A 134 8.53 9.64 3.09
N GLU A 135 7.27 9.25 3.28
CA GLU A 135 6.90 7.84 3.39
C GLU A 135 7.08 7.09 2.08
N SER A 136 6.78 7.74 0.95
CA SER A 136 7.01 7.15 -0.37
C SER A 136 8.47 6.85 -0.63
N ALA A 137 9.36 7.77 -0.29
CA ALA A 137 10.80 7.59 -0.41
C ALA A 137 11.29 6.45 0.50
N ARG A 138 10.80 6.40 1.72
CA ARG A 138 11.14 5.37 2.69
C ARG A 138 10.71 3.98 2.22
N TYR A 139 9.46 3.83 1.79
CA TYR A 139 8.95 2.54 1.31
C TYR A 139 9.65 2.10 0.02
N LEU A 140 9.88 3.01 -0.90
CA LEU A 140 10.62 2.72 -2.13
C LEU A 140 12.02 2.15 -1.80
N SER A 141 12.71 2.74 -0.85
CA SER A 141 14.01 2.26 -0.38
C SER A 141 13.91 0.83 0.16
N GLU A 142 12.87 0.52 0.94
CA GLU A 142 12.65 -0.83 1.46
C GLU A 142 12.39 -1.85 0.33
N LEU A 143 11.59 -1.47 -0.67
CA LEU A 143 11.31 -2.34 -1.81
C LEU A 143 12.56 -2.62 -2.66
N CYS A 144 13.47 -1.66 -2.76
CA CYS A 144 14.71 -1.79 -3.51
C CYS A 144 15.80 -2.51 -2.73
N ALA A 145 15.71 -2.56 -1.40
CA ALA A 145 16.73 -3.18 -0.53
C ALA A 145 16.74 -4.70 -0.59
N ARG A 146 15.64 -5.32 -1.04
CA ARG A 146 15.47 -6.78 -1.12
C ARG A 146 14.79 -7.18 -2.41
N GLU A 147 15.07 -8.39 -2.86
CA GLU A 147 14.31 -9.01 -3.93
C GLU A 147 12.91 -9.33 -3.41
N GLN A 148 11.88 -8.94 -4.14
CA GLN A 148 10.48 -9.19 -3.77
C GLN A 148 10.02 -10.51 -4.36
N THR A 149 9.64 -11.44 -3.49
CA THR A 149 9.18 -12.78 -3.89
C THR A 149 7.66 -12.89 -3.92
N PHE A 150 6.94 -11.90 -3.40
CA PHE A 150 5.48 -11.87 -3.25
C PHE A 150 4.91 -12.93 -2.31
N ILE A 151 5.79 -13.65 -1.62
CA ILE A 151 5.43 -14.71 -0.66
C ILE A 151 5.79 -14.23 0.74
N TYR A 152 4.85 -14.39 1.67
CA TYR A 152 5.09 -14.00 3.06
C TYR A 152 6.24 -14.82 3.67
N PRO A 153 7.19 -14.16 4.37
CA PRO A 153 8.24 -14.89 5.07
C PRO A 153 7.65 -15.67 6.24
N THR A 154 8.24 -16.85 6.49
CA THR A 154 7.81 -17.77 7.56
C THR A 154 8.90 -18.02 8.60
N GLU A 155 10.08 -17.43 8.37
CA GLU A 155 11.25 -17.57 9.24
C GLU A 155 11.97 -16.24 9.42
#